data_432703ccb11dee49d47f1a8616b5c5eb
#
_entry.id   432703ccb11dee49d47f1a8616b5c5eb
#
_cell.length_a   1.000
_cell.length_b   1.000
_cell.length_c   1.000
_cell.angle_alpha   90.00
_cell.angle_beta   90.00
_cell.angle_gamma   90.00
#
_symmetry.space_group_name_H-M   'P 1'
#
loop_
_entity.id
_entity.type
_entity.pdbx_description
1 polymer ?
#
loop_
_entity_poly.entity_id
_entity_poly.type
_entity_poly.pdbx_seq_one_letter_code
_entity_poly.pdbx_strand_id
1 'polypeptide(L)'
;NIEIANTRIKKGYNIASSADNKIKKLYTIKEESIEQKIKLIRKSQKIREEKISDMKRLQHELFEYGLKLNNDYPGTYFGMILSKMQSKNPNVSHLYFDDIDFTDNCILRSALLPNRIQNYFQNHSNWPENNYGFHDAIDLIMENAKINEQVAEFCMYNMLDGFYNTGQTDKKNNPIWGDLCNYIMNEYIFGEGCGDDVQPSELLKERASQFKNLQIGNTPPDFTVIDMNKKNINLSKTCFDNKYTVLMFWASHCNHCMTELPGFAKWYDENKNSHFEIIAISLDSNDNNWKQAVNNNNFNWVNICQHKIYKSPICLDYKIKKTPTFFVLNSKMEIVAKPRSTHQLRAFLLSNK
;
A
#
# COMPACT_ATOMS: atom_id res chain seq x y z
N ASN A 1 4.53 4.68 -21.92
CA ASN A 1 4.59 3.30 -22.48
C ASN A 1 3.54 2.34 -21.93
N ILE A 2 2.79 2.72 -20.90
CA ILE A 2 1.55 2.05 -20.46
C ILE A 2 0.48 2.11 -21.57
N GLU A 3 0.44 3.17 -22.35
CA GLU A 3 -0.47 3.32 -23.50
C GLU A 3 -0.12 2.38 -24.66
N ILE A 4 1.17 2.16 -24.93
CA ILE A 4 1.63 1.22 -25.97
C ILE A 4 1.41 -0.23 -25.51
N ALA A 5 1.62 -0.54 -24.24
CA ALA A 5 1.25 -1.82 -23.65
C ALA A 5 -0.26 -2.03 -23.71
N ASN A 6 -1.08 -1.04 -23.33
CA ASN A 6 -2.54 -1.10 -23.44
C ASN A 6 -3.04 -1.23 -24.87
N THR A 7 -2.35 -0.66 -25.87
CA THR A 7 -2.74 -0.75 -27.30
C THR A 7 -2.36 -2.11 -27.89
N ARG A 8 -1.21 -2.67 -27.52
CA ARG A 8 -0.82 -4.06 -27.86
C ARG A 8 -1.72 -5.07 -27.14
N ILE A 9 -2.11 -4.79 -25.89
CA ILE A 9 -3.09 -5.54 -25.11
C ILE A 9 -4.45 -5.56 -25.80
N LYS A 10 -4.98 -4.41 -26.27
CA LYS A 10 -6.25 -4.36 -27.03
C LYS A 10 -6.22 -5.19 -28.30
N LYS A 11 -5.09 -5.25 -29.03
CA LYS A 11 -4.95 -6.08 -30.24
C LYS A 11 -4.80 -7.57 -29.97
N GLY A 12 -4.19 -7.97 -28.85
CA GLY A 12 -4.10 -9.38 -28.45
C GLY A 12 -5.37 -9.94 -27.79
N TYR A 13 -6.22 -9.08 -27.20
CA TYR A 13 -7.44 -9.48 -26.48
C TYR A 13 -8.73 -9.48 -27.32
N ASN A 14 -8.70 -9.07 -28.57
CA ASN A 14 -9.82 -9.37 -29.48
C ASN A 14 -9.98 -10.88 -29.75
N ILE A 15 -9.13 -11.72 -29.13
CA ILE A 15 -9.17 -13.21 -29.18
C ILE A 15 -9.38 -13.79 -27.78
N ALA A 16 -9.60 -12.99 -26.71
CA ALA A 16 -10.16 -13.56 -25.51
C ALA A 16 -11.52 -14.15 -25.90
N SER A 17 -11.63 -15.47 -25.87
CA SER A 17 -12.80 -16.18 -26.32
C SER A 17 -14.05 -15.55 -25.68
N SER A 18 -15.17 -15.58 -26.36
CA SER A 18 -16.46 -15.15 -25.78
C SER A 18 -16.71 -15.85 -24.43
N ALA A 19 -16.09 -17.00 -24.21
CA ALA A 19 -16.08 -17.77 -22.98
C ALA A 19 -15.32 -17.08 -21.85
N ASP A 20 -14.09 -16.56 -22.04
CA ASP A 20 -13.35 -15.83 -20.99
C ASP A 20 -14.11 -14.61 -20.50
N ASN A 21 -14.68 -13.83 -21.42
CA ASN A 21 -15.49 -12.67 -21.07
C ASN A 21 -16.77 -13.06 -20.31
N LYS A 22 -17.38 -14.18 -20.68
CA LYS A 22 -18.57 -14.71 -19.99
C LYS A 22 -18.24 -15.16 -18.57
N ILE A 23 -17.16 -15.92 -18.39
CA ILE A 23 -16.71 -16.37 -17.07
C ILE A 23 -16.35 -15.18 -16.18
N LYS A 24 -15.57 -14.24 -16.69
CA LYS A 24 -15.20 -13.02 -15.96
C LYS A 24 -16.45 -12.28 -15.48
N LYS A 25 -17.45 -12.10 -16.34
CA LYS A 25 -18.72 -11.45 -15.98
C LYS A 25 -19.48 -12.22 -14.90
N LEU A 26 -19.59 -13.54 -15.03
CA LEU A 26 -20.28 -14.39 -14.05
C LEU A 26 -19.57 -14.35 -12.68
N TYR A 27 -18.24 -14.43 -12.68
CA TYR A 27 -17.45 -14.36 -11.45
C TYR A 27 -17.59 -12.99 -10.78
N THR A 28 -17.48 -11.90 -11.53
CA THR A 28 -17.61 -10.53 -11.00
C THR A 28 -18.98 -10.32 -10.34
N ILE A 29 -20.08 -10.78 -10.96
CA ILE A 29 -21.41 -10.69 -10.35
C ILE A 29 -21.47 -11.44 -9.02
N LYS A 30 -20.88 -12.64 -8.94
CA LYS A 30 -20.83 -13.41 -7.69
C LYS A 30 -19.96 -12.73 -6.63
N GLU A 31 -18.81 -12.21 -7.04
CA GLU A 31 -17.87 -11.49 -6.18
C GLU A 31 -18.53 -10.25 -5.57
N GLU A 32 -19.17 -9.40 -6.36
CA GLU A 32 -19.92 -8.22 -5.89
C GLU A 32 -21.00 -8.59 -4.88
N SER A 33 -21.75 -9.68 -5.15
CA SER A 33 -22.77 -10.19 -4.21
C SER A 33 -22.16 -10.62 -2.88
N ILE A 34 -21.00 -11.28 -2.90
CA ILE A 34 -20.30 -11.72 -1.69
C ILE A 34 -19.71 -10.53 -0.94
N GLU A 35 -19.15 -9.55 -1.64
CA GLU A 35 -18.65 -8.33 -1.01
C GLU A 35 -19.75 -7.54 -0.29
N GLN A 36 -20.96 -7.48 -0.87
CA GLN A 36 -22.10 -6.85 -0.20
C GLN A 36 -22.47 -7.59 1.09
N LYS A 37 -22.49 -8.94 1.06
CA LYS A 37 -22.72 -9.75 2.27
C LYS A 37 -21.64 -9.53 3.34
N ILE A 38 -20.37 -9.45 2.93
CA ILE A 38 -19.24 -9.15 3.85
C ILE A 38 -19.40 -7.77 4.48
N LYS A 39 -19.80 -6.74 3.71
CA LYS A 39 -20.09 -5.40 4.23
C LYS A 39 -21.21 -5.42 5.30
N LEU A 40 -22.25 -6.23 5.09
CA LEU A 40 -23.33 -6.40 6.08
C LEU A 40 -22.84 -7.11 7.36
N ILE A 41 -22.03 -8.17 7.22
CA ILE A 41 -21.43 -8.86 8.37
C ILE A 41 -20.56 -7.92 9.18
N ARG A 42 -19.72 -7.10 8.56
CA ARG A 42 -18.88 -6.10 9.26
C ARG A 42 -19.70 -5.12 10.08
N LYS A 43 -20.88 -4.71 9.60
CA LYS A 43 -21.80 -3.80 10.29
C LYS A 43 -22.72 -4.48 11.32
N SER A 44 -22.80 -5.81 11.34
CA SER A 44 -23.65 -6.56 12.27
C SER A 44 -23.14 -6.43 13.72
N GLN A 45 -24.01 -6.74 14.70
CA GLN A 45 -23.65 -6.77 16.14
C GLN A 45 -22.99 -8.08 16.57
N LYS A 46 -22.69 -9.01 15.66
CA LYS A 46 -22.00 -10.27 15.95
C LYS A 46 -20.64 -10.05 16.59
N ILE A 47 -20.22 -10.99 17.43
CA ILE A 47 -18.86 -11.00 17.99
C ILE A 47 -17.81 -11.19 16.90
N ARG A 48 -16.56 -10.81 17.20
CA ARG A 48 -15.47 -10.80 16.22
C ARG A 48 -15.22 -12.16 15.58
N GLU A 49 -15.26 -13.24 16.38
CA GLU A 49 -15.01 -14.60 15.91
C GLU A 49 -16.09 -15.09 14.94
N GLU A 50 -17.37 -14.81 15.23
CA GLU A 50 -18.46 -15.13 14.32
C GLU A 50 -18.35 -14.37 12.98
N LYS A 51 -17.97 -13.08 13.05
CA LYS A 51 -17.72 -12.29 11.82
C LYS A 51 -16.61 -12.89 10.98
N ILE A 52 -15.52 -13.30 11.59
CA ILE A 52 -14.39 -13.93 10.91
C ILE A 52 -14.82 -15.26 10.28
N SER A 53 -15.57 -16.08 11.01
CA SER A 53 -16.08 -17.37 10.51
C SER A 53 -17.00 -17.18 9.31
N ASP A 54 -17.97 -16.25 9.40
CA ASP A 54 -18.89 -15.95 8.31
C ASP A 54 -18.17 -15.41 7.07
N MET A 55 -17.18 -14.55 7.25
CA MET A 55 -16.39 -14.03 6.13
C MET A 55 -15.56 -15.14 5.45
N LYS A 56 -14.93 -16.03 6.22
CA LYS A 56 -14.19 -17.19 5.68
C LYS A 56 -15.13 -18.10 4.88
N ARG A 57 -16.35 -18.37 5.37
CA ARG A 57 -17.35 -19.16 4.66
C ARG A 57 -17.74 -18.54 3.32
N LEU A 58 -17.94 -17.22 3.29
CA LEU A 58 -18.28 -16.50 2.05
C LEU A 58 -17.10 -16.46 1.06
N GLN A 59 -15.87 -16.34 1.54
CA GLN A 59 -14.66 -16.45 0.71
C GLN A 59 -14.53 -17.86 0.11
N HIS A 60 -14.80 -18.90 0.90
CA HIS A 60 -14.81 -20.27 0.41
C HIS A 60 -15.92 -20.50 -0.64
N GLU A 61 -17.14 -19.95 -0.42
CA GLU A 61 -18.23 -19.99 -1.41
C GLU A 61 -17.82 -19.37 -2.75
N LEU A 62 -17.12 -18.25 -2.72
CA LEU A 62 -16.62 -17.60 -3.95
C LEU A 62 -15.56 -18.45 -4.64
N PHE A 63 -14.66 -19.04 -3.87
CA PHE A 63 -13.62 -19.94 -4.39
C PHE A 63 -14.26 -21.18 -5.07
N GLU A 64 -15.17 -21.88 -4.42
CA GLU A 64 -15.87 -23.05 -5.01
C GLU A 64 -16.62 -22.67 -6.29
N TYR A 65 -17.20 -21.47 -6.33
CA TYR A 65 -17.83 -20.95 -7.55
C TYR A 65 -16.80 -20.74 -8.68
N GLY A 66 -15.61 -20.25 -8.35
CA GLY A 66 -14.50 -20.13 -9.31
C GLY A 66 -14.06 -21.48 -9.88
N LEU A 67 -13.91 -22.50 -9.03
CA LEU A 67 -13.61 -23.86 -9.47
C LEU A 67 -14.68 -24.44 -10.40
N LYS A 68 -15.94 -24.22 -10.05
CA LYS A 68 -17.07 -24.63 -10.90
C LYS A 68 -16.98 -23.98 -12.27
N LEU A 69 -16.73 -22.68 -12.34
CA LEU A 69 -16.59 -21.97 -13.62
C LEU A 69 -15.42 -22.52 -14.45
N ASN A 70 -14.29 -22.88 -13.83
CA ASN A 70 -13.19 -23.52 -14.52
C ASN A 70 -13.58 -24.89 -15.11
N ASN A 71 -14.37 -25.69 -14.37
CA ASN A 71 -14.87 -26.98 -14.84
C ASN A 71 -15.90 -26.85 -15.95
N ASP A 72 -16.82 -25.86 -15.85
CA ASP A 72 -17.87 -25.61 -16.83
C ASP A 72 -17.30 -25.04 -18.15
N TYR A 73 -16.15 -24.38 -18.09
CA TYR A 73 -15.48 -23.74 -19.23
C TYR A 73 -13.98 -24.10 -19.30
N PRO A 74 -13.64 -25.35 -19.53
CA PRO A 74 -12.25 -25.81 -19.56
C PRO A 74 -11.45 -25.13 -20.67
N GLY A 75 -10.15 -24.92 -20.42
CA GLY A 75 -9.24 -24.33 -21.40
C GLY A 75 -9.34 -22.81 -21.54
N THR A 76 -10.12 -22.12 -20.69
CA THR A 76 -10.14 -20.67 -20.65
C THR A 76 -9.02 -20.17 -19.71
N TYR A 77 -8.38 -19.05 -20.10
CA TYR A 77 -7.33 -18.44 -19.28
C TYR A 77 -7.85 -17.96 -17.92
N PHE A 78 -9.04 -17.35 -17.92
CA PHE A 78 -9.64 -16.85 -16.68
C PHE A 78 -10.04 -18.00 -15.73
N GLY A 79 -10.56 -19.11 -16.26
CA GLY A 79 -10.85 -20.31 -15.48
C GLY A 79 -9.58 -20.89 -14.84
N MET A 80 -8.48 -20.96 -15.60
CA MET A 80 -7.17 -21.37 -15.08
C MET A 80 -6.71 -20.46 -13.93
N ILE A 81 -6.80 -19.15 -14.08
CA ILE A 81 -6.47 -18.19 -13.01
C ILE A 81 -7.31 -18.45 -11.75
N LEU A 82 -8.63 -18.65 -11.90
CA LEU A 82 -9.52 -18.93 -10.76
C LEU A 82 -9.14 -20.20 -10.01
N SER A 83 -8.75 -21.27 -10.73
CA SER A 83 -8.32 -22.53 -10.11
C SER A 83 -7.00 -22.39 -9.32
N LYS A 84 -6.13 -21.48 -9.72
CA LYS A 84 -4.84 -21.20 -9.07
C LYS A 84 -4.92 -20.16 -7.95
N MET A 85 -6.04 -19.47 -7.80
CA MET A 85 -6.26 -18.51 -6.69
C MET A 85 -6.43 -19.20 -5.33
N GLN A 86 -6.42 -20.52 -5.27
CA GLN A 86 -6.48 -21.28 -4.03
C GLN A 86 -5.28 -20.96 -3.13
N SER A 87 -5.55 -20.76 -1.84
CA SER A 87 -4.50 -20.60 -0.83
C SER A 87 -3.73 -21.90 -0.68
N LYS A 88 -2.48 -21.96 -1.12
CA LYS A 88 -1.56 -23.06 -0.79
C LYS A 88 -1.10 -22.95 0.66
N ASN A 89 -0.73 -24.10 1.25
CA ASN A 89 -0.18 -24.11 2.61
C ASN A 89 1.24 -23.50 2.58
N PRO A 90 1.48 -22.36 3.25
CA PRO A 90 2.78 -21.69 3.24
C PRO A 90 3.89 -22.47 3.97
N ASN A 91 3.55 -23.55 4.71
CA ASN A 91 4.54 -24.37 5.42
C ASN A 91 5.44 -25.19 4.48
N VAL A 92 5.12 -25.25 3.18
CA VAL A 92 5.97 -25.92 2.15
C VAL A 92 6.51 -24.82 1.23
N SER A 93 7.46 -24.03 1.75
CA SER A 93 7.93 -22.79 1.11
C SER A 93 8.43 -22.95 -0.32
N HIS A 94 9.23 -23.98 -0.62
CA HIS A 94 9.83 -24.19 -1.94
C HIS A 94 8.82 -24.61 -3.02
N LEU A 95 7.64 -25.13 -2.65
CA LEU A 95 6.57 -25.54 -3.58
C LEU A 95 5.42 -24.54 -3.65
N TYR A 96 5.53 -23.41 -2.96
CA TYR A 96 4.41 -22.46 -2.86
C TYR A 96 4.06 -21.81 -4.20
N PHE A 97 5.04 -21.66 -5.08
CA PHE A 97 4.92 -21.02 -6.38
C PHE A 97 5.02 -22.00 -7.56
N ASP A 98 5.13 -23.32 -7.33
CA ASP A 98 5.37 -24.35 -8.36
C ASP A 98 4.28 -24.46 -9.44
N ASP A 99 3.06 -24.01 -9.13
CA ASP A 99 1.94 -23.98 -10.07
C ASP A 99 1.83 -22.67 -10.86
N ILE A 100 2.71 -21.70 -10.60
CA ILE A 100 2.75 -20.43 -11.31
C ILE A 100 3.78 -20.51 -12.43
N ASP A 101 3.33 -20.23 -13.66
CA ASP A 101 4.24 -20.12 -14.79
C ASP A 101 4.79 -18.67 -14.86
N PHE A 102 6.00 -18.49 -14.34
CA PHE A 102 6.68 -17.19 -14.36
C PHE A 102 7.19 -16.81 -15.75
N THR A 103 7.17 -17.71 -16.74
CA THR A 103 7.52 -17.35 -18.12
C THR A 103 6.38 -16.62 -18.84
N ASP A 104 5.14 -16.78 -18.36
CA ASP A 104 3.94 -16.20 -18.98
C ASP A 104 3.67 -14.77 -18.48
N ASN A 105 3.96 -13.77 -19.31
CA ASN A 105 3.64 -12.37 -19.01
C ASN A 105 2.15 -12.09 -18.75
N CYS A 106 1.25 -13.01 -19.11
CA CYS A 106 -0.18 -12.84 -18.85
C CYS A 106 -0.50 -12.84 -17.36
N ILE A 107 0.33 -13.46 -16.51
CA ILE A 107 0.14 -13.43 -15.04
C ILE A 107 0.18 -12.01 -14.47
N LEU A 108 0.92 -11.07 -15.10
CA LEU A 108 1.02 -9.67 -14.71
C LEU A 108 -0.30 -8.89 -14.86
N ARG A 109 -1.26 -9.45 -15.61
CA ARG A 109 -2.57 -8.83 -15.88
C ARG A 109 -3.66 -9.37 -14.97
N SER A 110 -3.31 -10.27 -14.08
CA SER A 110 -4.22 -10.89 -13.13
C SER A 110 -3.85 -10.51 -11.69
N ALA A 111 -4.78 -10.69 -10.77
CA ALA A 111 -4.49 -10.58 -9.34
C ALA A 111 -3.79 -11.83 -8.76
N LEU A 112 -3.49 -12.86 -9.59
CA LEU A 112 -2.94 -14.13 -9.12
C LEU A 112 -1.59 -13.94 -8.43
N LEU A 113 -0.61 -13.39 -9.15
CA LEU A 113 0.75 -13.23 -8.62
C LEU A 113 0.82 -12.26 -7.43
N PRO A 114 0.24 -11.03 -7.49
CA PRO A 114 0.23 -10.14 -6.33
C PRO A 114 -0.47 -10.75 -5.11
N ASN A 115 -1.62 -11.42 -5.28
CA ASN A 115 -2.31 -12.07 -4.17
C ASN A 115 -1.50 -13.27 -3.63
N ARG A 116 -0.82 -14.03 -4.48
CA ARG A 116 0.02 -15.15 -4.07
C ARG A 116 1.20 -14.65 -3.24
N ILE A 117 1.89 -13.59 -3.68
CA ILE A 117 2.98 -12.94 -2.94
C ILE A 117 2.47 -12.40 -1.60
N GLN A 118 1.36 -11.66 -1.60
CA GLN A 118 0.78 -11.11 -0.37
C GLN A 118 0.39 -12.21 0.62
N ASN A 119 -0.28 -13.28 0.18
CA ASN A 119 -0.68 -14.39 1.03
C ASN A 119 0.53 -15.15 1.57
N TYR A 120 1.58 -15.30 0.78
CA TYR A 120 2.83 -15.91 1.23
C TYR A 120 3.41 -15.18 2.43
N PHE A 121 3.54 -13.86 2.36
CA PHE A 121 4.03 -13.06 3.47
C PHE A 121 3.07 -12.95 4.66
N GLN A 122 1.76 -12.89 4.43
CA GLN A 122 0.76 -12.74 5.51
C GLN A 122 0.51 -14.01 6.32
N ASN A 123 0.57 -15.18 5.69
CA ASN A 123 0.21 -16.45 6.32
C ASN A 123 1.41 -17.18 6.92
N HIS A 124 2.59 -16.64 6.84
CA HIS A 124 3.77 -17.25 7.43
C HIS A 124 3.79 -16.97 8.93
N SER A 125 3.08 -17.80 9.70
CA SER A 125 2.90 -17.63 11.15
C SER A 125 4.18 -17.81 11.97
N ASN A 126 5.24 -18.34 11.39
CA ASN A 126 6.50 -18.70 12.04
C ASN A 126 7.70 -17.90 11.52
N TRP A 127 7.48 -16.66 11.06
CA TRP A 127 8.60 -15.80 10.73
C TRP A 127 9.54 -15.64 11.94
N PRO A 128 10.85 -15.86 11.78
CA PRO A 128 11.80 -15.69 12.88
C PRO A 128 11.77 -14.27 13.44
N GLU A 129 12.25 -14.09 14.67
CA GLU A 129 12.29 -12.77 15.34
C GLU A 129 13.17 -11.74 14.60
N ASN A 130 14.09 -12.22 13.76
CA ASN A 130 14.89 -11.42 12.83
C ASN A 130 14.29 -11.48 11.42
N ASN A 131 14.71 -10.57 10.53
CA ASN A 131 14.18 -10.45 9.18
C ASN A 131 14.67 -11.54 8.19
N TYR A 132 15.52 -12.48 8.60
CA TYR A 132 16.11 -13.47 7.69
C TYR A 132 15.07 -14.32 6.97
N GLY A 133 14.01 -14.76 7.65
CA GLY A 133 12.96 -15.52 6.98
C GLY A 133 12.20 -14.72 5.92
N PHE A 134 12.13 -13.40 6.06
CA PHE A 134 11.58 -12.55 5.00
C PHE A 134 12.54 -12.38 3.83
N HIS A 135 13.86 -12.34 4.10
CA HIS A 135 14.88 -12.34 3.04
C HIS A 135 14.79 -13.63 2.22
N ASP A 136 14.81 -14.79 2.87
CA ASP A 136 14.66 -16.09 2.20
C ASP A 136 13.38 -16.16 1.35
N ALA A 137 12.29 -15.56 1.81
CA ALA A 137 11.04 -15.52 1.07
C ALA A 137 11.09 -14.58 -0.15
N ILE A 138 11.77 -13.44 -0.03
CA ILE A 138 12.04 -12.55 -1.15
C ILE A 138 12.89 -13.27 -2.18
N ASP A 139 13.97 -13.94 -1.74
CA ASP A 139 14.90 -14.68 -2.59
C ASP A 139 14.18 -15.79 -3.34
N LEU A 140 13.33 -16.57 -2.67
CA LEU A 140 12.53 -17.60 -3.32
C LEU A 140 11.63 -17.04 -4.44
N ILE A 141 10.99 -15.90 -4.20
CA ILE A 141 10.15 -15.25 -5.20
C ILE A 141 11.00 -14.78 -6.38
N MET A 142 12.16 -14.18 -6.11
CA MET A 142 13.05 -13.67 -7.15
C MET A 142 13.72 -14.79 -7.95
N GLU A 143 14.12 -15.91 -7.32
CA GLU A 143 14.62 -17.09 -8.00
C GLU A 143 13.63 -17.66 -9.03
N ASN A 144 12.33 -17.64 -8.71
CA ASN A 144 11.30 -18.04 -9.66
C ASN A 144 11.07 -16.98 -10.75
N ALA A 145 11.16 -15.70 -10.37
CA ALA A 145 10.80 -14.58 -11.26
C ALA A 145 11.92 -14.24 -12.27
N LYS A 146 13.19 -14.49 -11.96
CA LYS A 146 14.35 -14.09 -12.79
C LYS A 146 14.35 -14.70 -14.20
N ILE A 147 13.58 -15.77 -14.43
CA ILE A 147 13.41 -16.37 -15.76
C ILE A 147 12.71 -15.42 -16.75
N ASN A 148 12.07 -14.35 -16.27
CA ASN A 148 11.35 -13.38 -17.08
C ASN A 148 11.53 -11.99 -16.50
N GLU A 149 12.26 -11.14 -17.21
CA GLU A 149 12.61 -9.78 -16.76
C GLU A 149 11.38 -8.94 -16.34
N GLN A 150 10.28 -8.98 -17.11
CA GLN A 150 9.07 -8.20 -16.80
C GLN A 150 8.39 -8.71 -15.52
N VAL A 151 8.41 -10.03 -15.30
CA VAL A 151 7.84 -10.64 -14.09
C VAL A 151 8.73 -10.34 -12.90
N ALA A 152 10.05 -10.39 -13.05
CA ALA A 152 11.00 -10.03 -12.01
C ALA A 152 10.84 -8.56 -11.57
N GLU A 153 10.80 -7.62 -12.52
CA GLU A 153 10.54 -6.20 -12.21
C GLU A 153 9.20 -6.00 -11.48
N PHE A 154 8.17 -6.69 -11.91
CA PHE A 154 6.87 -6.65 -11.27
C PHE A 154 6.95 -7.16 -9.82
N CYS A 155 7.63 -8.28 -9.56
CA CYS A 155 7.81 -8.84 -8.22
C CYS A 155 8.58 -7.87 -7.33
N MET A 156 9.70 -7.31 -7.80
CA MET A 156 10.49 -6.31 -7.07
C MET A 156 9.63 -5.12 -6.64
N TYR A 157 8.91 -4.52 -7.60
CA TYR A 157 8.05 -3.37 -7.32
C TYR A 157 6.88 -3.72 -6.40
N ASN A 158 6.23 -4.86 -6.61
CA ASN A 158 5.07 -5.29 -5.81
C ASN A 158 5.47 -5.54 -4.35
N MET A 159 6.60 -6.21 -4.11
CA MET A 159 7.11 -6.43 -2.76
C MET A 159 7.55 -5.13 -2.11
N LEU A 160 8.28 -4.27 -2.84
CA LEU A 160 8.71 -2.96 -2.35
C LEU A 160 7.51 -2.08 -1.94
N ASP A 161 6.50 -1.93 -2.82
CA ASP A 161 5.27 -1.16 -2.54
C ASP A 161 4.47 -1.81 -1.39
N GLY A 162 4.40 -3.13 -1.36
CA GLY A 162 3.72 -3.90 -0.30
C GLY A 162 4.35 -3.68 1.07
N PHE A 163 5.64 -3.86 1.23
CA PHE A 163 6.35 -3.64 2.50
C PHE A 163 6.29 -2.19 2.94
N TYR A 164 6.45 -1.24 2.02
CA TYR A 164 6.33 0.18 2.32
C TYR A 164 4.95 0.55 2.87
N ASN A 165 3.87 -0.02 2.33
CA ASN A 165 2.50 0.34 2.69
C ASN A 165 1.91 -0.45 3.87
N THR A 166 2.34 -1.68 4.12
CA THR A 166 1.78 -2.51 5.21
C THR A 166 2.20 -2.04 6.58
N GLY A 167 3.38 -1.41 6.66
CA GLY A 167 3.91 -0.92 7.93
C GLY A 167 3.97 -2.03 8.97
N GLN A 168 4.37 -3.25 8.60
CA GLN A 168 4.56 -4.34 9.55
C GLN A 168 5.64 -3.99 10.56
N THR A 169 5.45 -4.45 11.78
CA THR A 169 6.42 -4.33 12.86
C THR A 169 6.81 -5.70 13.35
N ASP A 170 8.04 -5.84 13.85
CA ASP A 170 8.46 -6.99 14.63
C ASP A 170 7.67 -7.11 15.95
N LYS A 171 7.94 -8.16 16.74
CA LYS A 171 7.31 -8.36 18.06
C LYS A 171 7.60 -7.24 19.06
N LYS A 172 8.62 -6.40 18.81
CA LYS A 172 9.01 -5.24 19.62
C LYS A 172 8.46 -3.91 19.08
N ASN A 173 7.56 -3.96 18.08
CA ASN A 173 7.00 -2.80 17.37
C ASN A 173 8.01 -2.00 16.50
N ASN A 174 9.18 -2.55 16.17
CA ASN A 174 10.09 -1.91 15.22
C ASN A 174 9.57 -2.09 13.80
N PRO A 175 9.65 -1.08 12.92
CA PRO A 175 9.24 -1.24 11.53
C PRO A 175 10.21 -2.17 10.79
N ILE A 176 9.72 -3.35 10.39
CA ILE A 176 10.49 -4.34 9.59
C ILE A 176 10.66 -3.85 8.14
N TRP A 177 9.68 -3.12 7.63
CA TRP A 177 9.58 -2.76 6.22
C TRP A 177 10.76 -1.96 5.68
N GLY A 178 11.41 -1.15 6.51
CA GLY A 178 12.59 -0.36 6.11
C GLY A 178 13.74 -1.26 5.67
N ASP A 179 14.03 -2.29 6.46
CA ASP A 179 15.12 -3.25 6.18
C ASP A 179 14.78 -4.10 4.95
N LEU A 180 13.52 -4.54 4.81
CA LEU A 180 13.08 -5.34 3.66
C LEU A 180 13.06 -4.53 2.36
N CYS A 181 12.63 -3.26 2.43
CA CYS A 181 12.74 -2.36 1.28
C CYS A 181 14.20 -2.13 0.89
N ASN A 182 15.09 -1.94 1.87
CA ASN A 182 16.53 -1.81 1.63
C ASN A 182 17.12 -3.08 1.03
N TYR A 183 16.72 -4.25 1.54
CA TYR A 183 17.14 -5.54 0.99
C TYR A 183 16.78 -5.67 -0.48
N ILE A 184 15.50 -5.47 -0.84
CA ILE A 184 15.05 -5.53 -2.24
C ILE A 184 15.78 -4.52 -3.12
N MET A 185 15.98 -3.29 -2.63
CA MET A 185 16.67 -2.26 -3.39
C MET A 185 18.15 -2.59 -3.61
N ASN A 186 18.85 -2.98 -2.55
CA ASN A 186 20.29 -3.19 -2.60
C ASN A 186 20.67 -4.50 -3.31
N GLU A 187 19.89 -5.57 -3.11
CA GLU A 187 20.20 -6.86 -3.73
C GLU A 187 19.70 -6.93 -5.18
N TYR A 188 18.45 -6.50 -5.44
CA TYR A 188 17.78 -6.83 -6.70
C TYR A 188 17.61 -5.64 -7.65
N ILE A 189 17.45 -4.40 -7.15
CA ILE A 189 17.19 -3.25 -8.03
C ILE A 189 18.47 -2.51 -8.40
N PHE A 190 19.37 -2.31 -7.43
CA PHE A 190 20.65 -1.61 -7.63
C PHE A 190 21.88 -2.54 -7.50
N GLY A 191 21.67 -3.77 -7.03
CA GLY A 191 22.69 -4.79 -6.88
C GLY A 191 22.70 -5.81 -8.01
N GLU A 192 23.38 -6.90 -7.78
CA GLU A 192 23.61 -7.99 -8.74
C GLU A 192 22.85 -9.28 -8.37
N GLY A 193 21.81 -9.19 -7.50
CA GLY A 193 21.10 -10.36 -6.97
C GLY A 193 20.34 -11.19 -8.01
N CYS A 194 20.07 -10.64 -9.17
CA CYS A 194 19.53 -11.38 -10.33
C CYS A 194 20.63 -11.82 -11.32
N GLY A 195 21.90 -11.50 -11.06
CA GLY A 195 22.99 -11.73 -12.01
C GLY A 195 22.77 -10.96 -13.32
N ASP A 196 23.24 -11.53 -14.41
CA ASP A 196 23.03 -10.95 -15.75
C ASP A 196 21.63 -11.24 -16.33
N ASP A 197 20.81 -12.05 -15.65
CA ASP A 197 19.52 -12.52 -16.17
C ASP A 197 18.45 -11.43 -16.19
N VAL A 198 18.51 -10.44 -15.27
CA VAL A 198 17.56 -9.35 -15.16
C VAL A 198 18.27 -8.02 -14.97
N GLN A 199 17.99 -7.08 -15.86
CA GLN A 199 18.48 -5.70 -15.75
C GLN A 199 17.32 -4.76 -15.42
N PRO A 200 17.18 -4.34 -14.13
CA PRO A 200 16.08 -3.47 -13.71
C PRO A 200 16.03 -2.18 -14.51
N SER A 201 14.87 -1.85 -15.05
CA SER A 201 14.67 -0.66 -15.87
C SER A 201 14.94 0.63 -15.07
N GLU A 202 15.34 1.68 -15.78
CA GLU A 202 15.54 3.01 -15.17
C GLU A 202 14.26 3.51 -14.48
N LEU A 203 13.08 3.15 -15.01
CA LEU A 203 11.80 3.47 -14.38
C LEU A 203 11.63 2.79 -13.04
N LEU A 204 12.04 1.52 -12.90
CA LEU A 204 12.00 0.80 -11.62
C LEU A 204 13.00 1.41 -10.63
N LYS A 205 14.22 1.73 -11.08
CA LYS A 205 15.25 2.39 -10.26
C LYS A 205 14.80 3.77 -9.77
N GLU A 206 14.16 4.56 -10.64
CA GLU A 206 13.58 5.85 -10.24
C GLU A 206 12.50 5.68 -9.17
N ARG A 207 11.58 4.73 -9.36
CA ARG A 207 10.53 4.42 -8.38
C ARG A 207 11.09 3.93 -7.06
N ALA A 208 12.12 3.08 -7.08
CA ALA A 208 12.79 2.59 -5.89
C ALA A 208 13.48 3.74 -5.11
N SER A 209 14.15 4.65 -5.82
CA SER A 209 14.75 5.85 -5.22
C SER A 209 13.73 6.73 -4.50
N GLN A 210 12.52 6.85 -5.03
CA GLN A 210 11.43 7.57 -4.35
C GLN A 210 11.04 6.91 -3.01
N PHE A 211 11.01 5.57 -2.93
CA PHE A 211 10.78 4.87 -1.66
C PHE A 211 11.93 5.08 -0.67
N LYS A 212 13.16 5.10 -1.16
CA LYS A 212 14.35 5.36 -0.33
C LYS A 212 14.27 6.73 0.34
N ASN A 213 13.90 7.77 -0.40
CA ASN A 213 13.78 9.13 0.12
C ASN A 213 12.70 9.28 1.20
N LEU A 214 11.75 8.35 1.26
CA LEU A 214 10.68 8.37 2.26
C LEU A 214 10.95 7.47 3.48
N GLN A 215 12.16 6.95 3.65
CA GLN A 215 12.56 6.18 4.84
C GLN A 215 13.00 7.10 5.98
N ILE A 216 12.94 6.57 7.21
CA ILE A 216 13.47 7.27 8.38
C ILE A 216 14.98 7.52 8.19
N GLY A 217 15.41 8.73 8.49
CA GLY A 217 16.79 9.19 8.29
C GLY A 217 17.04 9.88 6.95
N ASN A 218 16.09 9.82 5.99
CA ASN A 218 16.23 10.45 4.68
C ASN A 218 15.38 11.70 4.56
N THR A 219 15.73 12.54 3.56
CA THR A 219 15.04 13.78 3.24
C THR A 219 13.97 13.51 2.18
N PRO A 220 12.67 13.72 2.49
CA PRO A 220 11.58 13.56 1.55
C PRO A 220 11.53 14.71 0.54
N PRO A 221 10.71 14.60 -0.53
CA PRO A 221 10.50 15.69 -1.49
C PRO A 221 10.02 16.97 -0.81
N ASP A 222 10.67 18.11 -1.15
CA ASP A 222 10.22 19.44 -0.72
C ASP A 222 9.04 19.91 -1.57
N PHE A 223 8.22 20.80 -1.02
CA PHE A 223 7.12 21.42 -1.74
C PHE A 223 6.84 22.84 -1.28
N THR A 224 6.24 23.62 -2.19
CA THR A 224 5.68 24.93 -1.88
C THR A 224 4.24 24.98 -2.36
N VAL A 225 3.31 25.33 -1.46
CA VAL A 225 1.86 25.35 -1.70
C VAL A 225 1.19 26.50 -0.96
N ILE A 226 -0.05 26.79 -1.35
CA ILE A 226 -0.89 27.80 -0.69
C ILE A 226 -1.82 27.11 0.29
N ASP A 227 -1.89 27.60 1.53
CA ASP A 227 -2.79 27.11 2.56
C ASP A 227 -4.23 27.66 2.42
N MET A 228 -5.11 27.23 3.32
CA MET A 228 -6.49 27.69 3.40
C MET A 228 -6.61 29.21 3.57
N ASN A 229 -5.63 29.86 4.21
CA ASN A 229 -5.56 31.31 4.49
C ASN A 229 -4.84 32.08 3.39
N LYS A 230 -4.58 31.46 2.23
CA LYS A 230 -3.84 32.05 1.10
C LYS A 230 -2.38 32.39 1.40
N LYS A 231 -1.81 31.81 2.47
CA LYS A 231 -0.41 31.95 2.82
C LYS A 231 0.42 30.93 2.05
N ASN A 232 1.59 31.36 1.56
CA ASN A 232 2.53 30.47 0.89
C ASN A 232 3.30 29.66 1.95
N ILE A 233 3.18 28.35 1.89
CA ILE A 233 3.81 27.38 2.80
C ILE A 233 4.91 26.65 2.03
N ASN A 234 6.13 26.77 2.49
CA ASN A 234 7.28 26.00 2.01
C ASN A 234 7.70 25.03 3.09
N LEU A 235 7.82 23.73 2.75
CA LEU A 235 8.11 22.69 3.72
C LEU A 235 9.48 22.85 4.35
N SER A 236 10.54 23.02 3.57
CA SER A 236 11.92 23.14 4.08
C SER A 236 12.07 24.34 5.02
N LYS A 237 11.42 25.47 4.70
CA LYS A 237 11.37 26.63 5.57
C LYS A 237 10.62 26.34 6.88
N THR A 238 9.46 25.64 6.80
CA THR A 238 8.71 25.29 8.01
C THR A 238 9.51 24.34 8.89
N CYS A 239 10.24 23.39 8.30
CA CYS A 239 11.14 22.51 9.05
C CYS A 239 12.28 23.30 9.73
N PHE A 240 12.88 24.25 9.03
CA PHE A 240 13.97 25.06 9.57
C PHE A 240 13.51 25.90 10.77
N ASP A 241 12.28 26.43 10.72
CA ASP A 241 11.70 27.29 11.76
C ASP A 241 11.22 26.50 13.00
N ASN A 242 11.15 25.15 12.93
CA ASN A 242 10.61 24.30 13.98
C ASN A 242 11.56 23.13 14.31
N LYS A 243 11.56 22.67 15.57
CA LYS A 243 12.29 21.46 15.96
C LYS A 243 11.72 20.24 15.23
N TYR A 244 10.39 20.17 15.10
CA TYR A 244 9.69 19.13 14.35
C TYR A 244 8.60 19.72 13.46
N THR A 245 8.45 19.20 12.26
CA THR A 245 7.31 19.45 11.36
C THR A 245 6.60 18.13 11.11
N VAL A 246 5.30 18.11 11.39
CA VAL A 246 4.44 16.95 11.15
C VAL A 246 3.70 17.12 9.84
N LEU A 247 3.93 16.26 8.87
CA LEU A 247 3.05 16.12 7.72
C LEU A 247 1.95 15.14 8.06
N MET A 248 0.70 15.55 7.91
CA MET A 248 -0.49 14.76 8.21
C MET A 248 -1.40 14.69 6.98
N PHE A 249 -1.52 13.51 6.40
CA PHE A 249 -2.43 13.25 5.27
C PHE A 249 -3.76 12.71 5.80
N TRP A 250 -4.86 13.39 5.47
CA TRP A 250 -6.20 13.07 5.98
C TRP A 250 -7.30 13.37 4.97
N ALA A 251 -8.55 13.06 5.29
CA ALA A 251 -9.72 13.47 4.49
C ALA A 251 -10.96 13.65 5.37
N SER A 252 -11.86 14.54 5.00
CA SER A 252 -13.11 14.78 5.73
C SER A 252 -14.07 13.59 5.71
N HIS A 253 -13.99 12.76 4.69
CA HIS A 253 -14.79 11.53 4.54
C HIS A 253 -14.12 10.28 5.11
N CYS A 254 -12.92 10.40 5.68
CA CYS A 254 -12.20 9.31 6.33
C CYS A 254 -12.72 9.13 7.77
N ASN A 255 -13.52 8.12 8.03
CA ASN A 255 -14.09 7.85 9.35
C ASN A 255 -13.04 7.76 10.46
N HIS A 256 -11.91 7.10 10.19
CA HIS A 256 -10.82 6.97 11.16
C HIS A 256 -10.19 8.34 11.47
N CYS A 257 -9.97 9.17 10.46
CA CYS A 257 -9.48 10.54 10.66
C CYS A 257 -10.44 11.34 11.53
N MET A 258 -11.74 11.32 11.23
CA MET A 258 -12.75 12.07 11.95
C MET A 258 -13.02 11.57 13.38
N THR A 259 -12.59 10.36 13.70
CA THR A 259 -12.59 9.82 15.07
C THR A 259 -11.40 10.32 15.89
N GLU A 260 -10.22 10.39 15.30
CA GLU A 260 -8.96 10.68 16.00
C GLU A 260 -8.60 12.17 16.03
N LEU A 261 -8.74 12.87 14.89
CA LEU A 261 -8.21 14.21 14.72
C LEU A 261 -8.88 15.29 15.59
N PRO A 262 -10.21 15.25 15.88
CA PRO A 262 -10.81 16.28 16.75
C PRO A 262 -10.22 16.28 18.17
N GLY A 263 -9.96 15.08 18.73
CA GLY A 263 -9.29 14.96 20.02
C GLY A 263 -7.80 15.35 19.98
N PHE A 264 -7.17 15.14 18.81
CA PHE A 264 -5.79 15.56 18.60
C PHE A 264 -5.67 17.08 18.42
N ALA A 265 -6.65 17.74 17.79
CA ALA A 265 -6.67 19.19 17.62
C ALA A 265 -6.69 19.94 18.95
N LYS A 266 -7.51 19.49 19.92
CA LYS A 266 -7.52 20.06 21.27
C LYS A 266 -6.15 19.96 21.93
N TRP A 267 -5.52 18.78 21.84
CA TRP A 267 -4.18 18.58 22.38
C TRP A 267 -3.14 19.45 21.65
N TYR A 268 -3.25 19.64 20.33
CA TYR A 268 -2.37 20.52 19.56
C TYR A 268 -2.46 21.96 20.05
N ASP A 269 -3.67 22.49 20.24
CA ASP A 269 -3.88 23.87 20.72
C ASP A 269 -3.24 24.13 22.10
N GLU A 270 -3.25 23.13 22.97
CA GLU A 270 -2.61 23.16 24.29
C GLU A 270 -1.08 23.08 24.22
N ASN A 271 -0.51 22.51 23.14
CA ASN A 271 0.92 22.17 23.02
C ASN A 271 1.63 22.83 21.83
N LYS A 272 0.95 23.58 20.97
CA LYS A 272 1.52 24.16 19.73
C LYS A 272 2.73 25.08 19.93
N ASN A 273 2.91 25.63 21.12
CA ASN A 273 4.08 26.46 21.45
C ASN A 273 5.33 25.61 21.82
N SER A 274 5.27 24.31 21.71
CA SER A 274 6.30 23.34 22.13
C SER A 274 7.25 22.94 21.01
N HIS A 275 7.59 23.87 20.10
CA HIS A 275 8.61 23.66 19.06
C HIS A 275 8.24 22.71 17.90
N PHE A 276 6.94 22.50 17.64
CA PHE A 276 6.51 21.75 16.46
C PHE A 276 5.36 22.44 15.72
N GLU A 277 5.28 22.20 14.42
CA GLU A 277 4.18 22.64 13.55
C GLU A 277 3.57 21.46 12.82
N ILE A 278 2.28 21.56 12.47
CA ILE A 278 1.57 20.54 11.68
C ILE A 278 1.15 21.12 10.35
N ILE A 279 1.55 20.48 9.26
CA ILE A 279 1.05 20.74 7.92
C ILE A 279 0.10 19.59 7.56
N ALA A 280 -1.20 19.87 7.58
CA ALA A 280 -2.25 18.93 7.27
C ALA A 280 -2.64 19.01 5.80
N ILE A 281 -2.38 17.94 5.04
CA ILE A 281 -2.69 17.82 3.62
C ILE A 281 -3.96 16.99 3.46
N SER A 282 -5.04 17.64 3.03
CA SER A 282 -6.32 16.97 2.80
C SER A 282 -6.38 16.31 1.42
N LEU A 283 -6.96 15.10 1.40
CA LEU A 283 -7.27 14.33 0.20
C LEU A 283 -8.72 14.56 -0.28
N ASP A 284 -9.36 15.64 0.13
CA ASP A 284 -10.70 15.97 -0.33
C ASP A 284 -10.69 16.49 -1.77
N SER A 285 -11.72 16.14 -2.54
CA SER A 285 -11.98 16.74 -3.86
C SER A 285 -12.94 17.92 -3.80
N ASN A 286 -13.71 18.03 -2.70
CA ASN A 286 -14.70 19.07 -2.51
C ASN A 286 -14.20 20.11 -1.48
N ASP A 287 -14.07 21.36 -1.92
CA ASP A 287 -13.58 22.47 -1.10
C ASP A 287 -14.49 22.78 0.10
N ASN A 288 -15.82 22.71 -0.10
CA ASN A 288 -16.78 23.02 0.97
C ASN A 288 -16.71 21.96 2.09
N ASN A 289 -16.68 20.67 1.74
CA ASN A 289 -16.60 19.59 2.73
C ASN A 289 -15.32 19.70 3.55
N TRP A 290 -14.18 19.96 2.88
CA TRP A 290 -12.90 20.18 3.54
C TRP A 290 -12.95 21.36 4.51
N LYS A 291 -13.37 22.55 4.04
CA LYS A 291 -13.47 23.76 4.86
C LYS A 291 -14.41 23.59 6.04
N GLN A 292 -15.57 22.96 5.84
CA GLN A 292 -16.51 22.64 6.91
C GLN A 292 -15.87 21.73 7.96
N ALA A 293 -15.16 20.68 7.53
CA ALA A 293 -14.48 19.79 8.46
C ALA A 293 -13.40 20.49 9.27
N VAL A 294 -12.58 21.34 8.63
CA VAL A 294 -11.56 22.16 9.30
C VAL A 294 -12.21 23.09 10.34
N ASN A 295 -13.24 23.86 9.95
CA ASN A 295 -13.86 24.85 10.82
C ASN A 295 -14.65 24.19 11.97
N ASN A 296 -15.45 23.16 11.70
CA ASN A 296 -16.28 22.50 12.71
C ASN A 296 -15.46 21.78 13.79
N ASN A 297 -14.23 21.38 13.47
CA ASN A 297 -13.36 20.67 14.41
C ASN A 297 -12.21 21.54 14.96
N ASN A 298 -12.18 22.83 14.63
CA ASN A 298 -11.15 23.77 15.05
C ASN A 298 -9.73 23.24 14.73
N PHE A 299 -9.50 22.84 13.48
CA PHE A 299 -8.18 22.40 13.02
C PHE A 299 -7.28 23.62 12.77
N ASN A 300 -6.66 24.13 13.85
CA ASN A 300 -5.90 25.39 13.88
C ASN A 300 -4.45 25.28 13.36
N TRP A 301 -4.04 24.12 12.85
CA TRP A 301 -2.77 23.92 12.16
C TRP A 301 -2.80 24.43 10.71
N VAL A 302 -1.67 24.32 9.99
CA VAL A 302 -1.61 24.67 8.57
C VAL A 302 -2.45 23.67 7.77
N ASN A 303 -3.48 24.16 7.08
CA ASN A 303 -4.41 23.33 6.29
C ASN A 303 -4.23 23.55 4.79
N ILE A 304 -3.96 22.45 4.06
CA ILE A 304 -3.72 22.41 2.62
C ILE A 304 -4.69 21.43 1.96
N CYS A 305 -5.23 21.77 0.78
CA CYS A 305 -5.97 20.84 -0.06
C CYS A 305 -5.68 21.14 -1.53
N GLN A 306 -5.28 20.08 -2.27
CA GLN A 306 -5.00 20.19 -3.70
C GLN A 306 -6.18 19.71 -4.57
N HIS A 307 -7.29 19.25 -3.97
CA HIS A 307 -8.54 18.78 -4.59
C HIS A 307 -8.38 17.65 -5.64
N LYS A 308 -7.26 16.93 -5.61
CA LYS A 308 -6.93 15.83 -6.56
C LYS A 308 -6.90 14.45 -5.90
N ILE A 309 -7.39 14.33 -4.67
CA ILE A 309 -7.38 13.09 -3.88
C ILE A 309 -5.96 12.51 -3.85
N TYR A 310 -5.80 11.20 -4.08
CA TYR A 310 -4.49 10.53 -4.15
C TYR A 310 -3.64 10.91 -5.37
N LYS A 311 -4.19 11.66 -6.33
CA LYS A 311 -3.49 12.13 -7.56
C LYS A 311 -2.87 13.51 -7.39
N SER A 312 -2.93 14.11 -6.20
CA SER A 312 -2.25 15.37 -5.93
C SER A 312 -0.73 15.16 -5.97
N PRO A 313 0.05 16.13 -6.46
CA PRO A 313 1.50 16.01 -6.54
C PRO A 313 2.13 15.55 -5.22
N ILE A 314 1.80 16.20 -4.10
CA ILE A 314 2.33 15.84 -2.78
C ILE A 314 1.96 14.40 -2.41
N CYS A 315 0.72 13.96 -2.67
CA CYS A 315 0.32 12.57 -2.36
C CYS A 315 1.08 11.55 -3.21
N LEU A 316 1.39 11.87 -4.47
CA LEU A 316 2.18 11.00 -5.35
C LEU A 316 3.65 10.93 -4.89
N ASP A 317 4.23 12.09 -4.56
CA ASP A 317 5.62 12.19 -4.11
C ASP A 317 5.84 11.46 -2.77
N TYR A 318 4.86 11.54 -1.86
CA TYR A 318 4.87 10.87 -0.56
C TYR A 318 4.27 9.46 -0.57
N LYS A 319 3.91 8.91 -1.76
CA LYS A 319 3.35 7.56 -1.93
C LYS A 319 2.14 7.29 -1.05
N ILE A 320 1.26 8.27 -0.87
CA ILE A 320 0.11 8.15 0.01
C ILE A 320 -0.94 7.18 -0.57
N LYS A 321 -1.29 6.15 0.21
CA LYS A 321 -2.27 5.10 -0.16
C LYS A 321 -3.44 5.03 0.82
N LYS A 322 -3.30 5.60 2.02
CA LYS A 322 -4.29 5.55 3.09
C LYS A 322 -4.27 6.81 3.94
N THR A 323 -5.36 7.04 4.68
CA THR A 323 -5.49 8.13 5.65
C THR A 323 -6.00 7.59 7.00
N PRO A 324 -5.55 8.13 8.14
CA PRO A 324 -4.48 9.13 8.24
C PRO A 324 -3.09 8.51 8.00
N THR A 325 -2.17 9.31 7.46
CA THR A 325 -0.74 8.96 7.36
C THR A 325 0.07 10.13 7.91
N PHE A 326 1.13 9.83 8.67
CA PHE A 326 1.95 10.83 9.34
C PHE A 326 3.43 10.65 9.01
N PHE A 327 4.13 11.77 8.82
CA PHE A 327 5.58 11.85 8.81
C PHE A 327 5.99 12.93 9.80
N VAL A 328 7.02 12.68 10.58
CA VAL A 328 7.64 13.69 11.46
C VAL A 328 9.01 14.00 10.91
N LEU A 329 9.25 15.26 10.63
CA LEU A 329 10.50 15.78 10.08
C LEU A 329 11.22 16.60 11.14
N ASN A 330 12.57 16.55 11.16
CA ASN A 330 13.39 17.44 11.98
C ASN A 330 13.67 18.77 11.25
N SER A 331 14.42 19.66 11.87
CA SER A 331 14.80 20.97 11.31
C SER A 331 15.65 20.89 10.03
N LYS A 332 16.25 19.74 9.72
CA LYS A 332 16.98 19.47 8.48
C LYS A 332 16.09 18.84 7.41
N MET A 333 14.79 18.75 7.65
CA MET A 333 13.80 18.08 6.79
C MET A 333 14.04 16.55 6.67
N GLU A 334 14.76 15.92 7.60
CA GLU A 334 14.92 14.47 7.63
C GLU A 334 13.72 13.82 8.33
N ILE A 335 13.22 12.71 7.81
CA ILE A 335 12.15 11.93 8.43
C ILE A 335 12.71 11.26 9.70
N VAL A 336 12.20 11.63 10.86
CA VAL A 336 12.64 11.06 12.16
C VAL A 336 11.62 10.07 12.74
N ALA A 337 10.37 10.12 12.29
CA ALA A 337 9.35 9.14 12.69
C ALA A 337 8.21 9.04 11.66
N LYS A 338 7.54 7.89 11.65
CA LYS A 338 6.32 7.62 10.85
C LYS A 338 5.24 7.01 11.75
N PRO A 339 4.60 7.80 12.64
CA PRO A 339 3.57 7.33 13.54
C PRO A 339 2.36 6.78 12.78
N ARG A 340 1.67 5.77 13.32
CA ARG A 340 0.48 5.16 12.71
C ARG A 340 -0.84 5.69 13.25
N SER A 341 -0.79 6.42 14.36
CA SER A 341 -1.94 7.01 15.02
C SER A 341 -1.57 8.31 15.69
N THR A 342 -2.57 9.12 16.02
CA THR A 342 -2.39 10.33 16.80
C THR A 342 -1.83 10.04 18.21
N HIS A 343 -2.11 8.86 18.76
CA HIS A 343 -1.54 8.43 20.05
C HIS A 343 -0.02 8.26 19.95
N GLN A 344 0.49 7.54 18.93
CA GLN A 344 1.93 7.38 18.72
C GLN A 344 2.61 8.71 18.39
N LEU A 345 1.95 9.58 17.61
CA LEU A 345 2.46 10.90 17.30
C LEU A 345 2.62 11.76 18.56
N ARG A 346 1.61 11.78 19.45
CA ARG A 346 1.71 12.45 20.76
C ARG A 346 2.85 11.92 21.60
N ALA A 347 2.96 10.60 21.70
CA ALA A 347 4.05 9.95 22.46
C ALA A 347 5.41 10.40 21.96
N PHE A 348 5.62 10.41 20.62
CA PHE A 348 6.87 10.89 20.01
C PHE A 348 7.14 12.35 20.36
N LEU A 349 6.16 13.25 20.14
CA LEU A 349 6.34 14.69 20.36
C LEU A 349 6.56 15.04 21.83
N LEU A 350 5.97 14.29 22.77
CA LEU A 350 6.18 14.48 24.21
C LEU A 350 7.54 13.98 24.69
N SER A 351 8.00 12.83 24.16
CA SER A 351 9.28 12.21 24.55
C SER A 351 10.49 12.95 23.99
N ASN A 352 10.30 13.82 22.99
CA ASN A 352 11.37 14.52 22.28
C ASN A 352 11.24 16.06 22.39
N LYS A 353 10.68 16.56 23.47
CA LYS A 353 10.57 18.01 23.79
C LYS A 353 11.92 18.69 23.91
#